data_024cd86a1ded2bf16220d8b53b2f641c
#
_entry.id   024cd86a1ded2bf16220d8b53b2f641c
#
_cell.length_a   1.000
_cell.length_b   1.000
_cell.length_c   1.000
_cell.angle_alpha   90.00
_cell.angle_beta   90.00
_cell.angle_gamma   90.00
#
_symmetry.space_group_name_H-M   'P 1'
#
loop_
_entity.id
_entity.type
_entity.pdbx_description
1 polymer ?
#
loop_
_entity_poly.entity_id
_entity_poly.type
_entity_poly.pdbx_seq_one_letter_code
_entity_poly.pdbx_strand_id
1 'polypeptide(L)'
;MNRNRLFFIGLVALMLGALVSLLVYKNLQKPGTAVVVGEGVVVAADDIQVGTKIATGDLRLVQFPATNLPKGYYSKVSQVVGRGAILPISAGEFVLPNKLAGENSGYGLPSLIPPGMRAVSVRVNDIVAVAGFVIPGTHVDVLLTGNPGTSSEQQTTTVLENVAVIATGQKLERNSAGEPQSAAVITLLVSPDDGQKLTLASSQGHIQLALRNPLDTKQENVASVNANALYKNAPVAAAPVVHTKPRHTSTVVAPPAPSVYSVEVIRGTEKKEVTPNN
;
A
#
# COMPACT_ATOMS: atom_id res chain seq x y z
N MET A 1 -56.78 48.69 59.51
CA MET A 1 -55.44 48.44 58.90
C MET A 1 -54.97 49.80 58.34
N ASN A 2 -53.86 50.37 58.81
CA ASN A 2 -53.42 51.73 58.53
C ASN A 2 -52.95 51.84 57.04
N ARG A 3 -53.59 52.69 56.27
CA ARG A 3 -53.30 52.99 54.85
C ARG A 3 -51.81 53.21 54.61
N ASN A 4 -51.13 53.85 55.55
CA ASN A 4 -49.66 54.03 55.44
C ASN A 4 -48.83 52.75 55.53
N ARG A 5 -49.27 51.71 56.23
CA ARG A 5 -48.55 50.41 56.27
C ARG A 5 -48.68 49.66 54.93
N LEU A 6 -49.83 49.68 54.30
CA LEU A 6 -50.03 49.11 52.96
C LEU A 6 -49.19 49.78 51.91
N PHE A 7 -49.06 51.13 51.99
CA PHE A 7 -48.22 51.91 51.08
C PHE A 7 -46.72 51.53 51.23
N PHE A 8 -46.27 51.40 52.50
CA PHE A 8 -44.89 50.97 52.77
C PHE A 8 -44.62 49.55 52.27
N ILE A 9 -45.52 48.59 52.44
CA ILE A 9 -45.38 47.20 51.95
C ILE A 9 -45.32 47.20 50.43
N GLY A 10 -46.16 47.98 49.74
CA GLY A 10 -46.16 48.14 48.30
C GLY A 10 -44.84 48.73 47.75
N LEU A 11 -44.30 49.71 48.43
CA LEU A 11 -43.03 50.34 48.04
C LEU A 11 -41.84 49.41 48.23
N VAL A 12 -41.82 48.65 49.28
CA VAL A 12 -40.78 47.61 49.53
C VAL A 12 -40.85 46.50 48.50
N ALA A 13 -42.06 46.02 48.17
CA ALA A 13 -42.24 45.02 47.13
C ALA A 13 -41.77 45.50 45.74
N LEU A 14 -42.05 46.75 45.40
CA LEU A 14 -41.61 47.37 44.14
C LEU A 14 -40.09 47.53 44.08
N MET A 15 -39.45 47.94 45.21
CA MET A 15 -37.99 48.02 45.31
C MET A 15 -37.34 46.61 45.17
N LEU A 16 -37.90 45.59 45.81
CA LEU A 16 -37.39 44.22 45.73
C LEU A 16 -37.57 43.69 44.30
N GLY A 17 -38.70 43.93 43.63
CA GLY A 17 -38.94 43.58 42.24
C GLY A 17 -37.97 44.25 41.28
N ALA A 18 -37.68 45.56 41.45
CA ALA A 18 -36.69 46.26 40.67
C ALA A 18 -35.27 45.75 40.89
N LEU A 19 -34.91 45.40 42.13
CA LEU A 19 -33.61 44.84 42.46
C LEU A 19 -33.39 43.46 41.81
N VAL A 20 -34.40 42.59 41.90
CA VAL A 20 -34.36 41.25 41.26
C VAL A 20 -34.29 41.38 39.73
N SER A 21 -35.09 42.26 39.16
CA SER A 21 -35.06 42.52 37.70
C SER A 21 -33.68 43.03 37.24
N LEU A 22 -33.04 43.91 38.03
CA LEU A 22 -31.72 44.44 37.72
C LEU A 22 -30.61 43.36 37.88
N LEU A 23 -30.72 42.45 38.85
CA LEU A 23 -29.84 41.34 39.02
C LEU A 23 -29.95 40.30 37.87
N VAL A 24 -31.20 40.00 37.49
CA VAL A 24 -31.46 39.11 36.34
C VAL A 24 -30.96 39.75 35.05
N TYR A 25 -31.24 41.02 34.83
CA TYR A 25 -30.75 41.77 33.68
C TYR A 25 -29.23 41.83 33.60
N LYS A 26 -28.53 42.10 34.68
CA LYS A 26 -27.05 41.99 34.75
C LYS A 26 -26.53 40.60 34.53
N ASN A 27 -27.23 39.57 34.95
CA ASN A 27 -26.83 38.18 34.74
C ASN A 27 -27.06 37.71 33.28
N LEU A 28 -28.13 38.19 32.65
CA LEU A 28 -28.40 37.96 31.22
C LEU A 28 -27.48 38.81 30.30
N GLN A 29 -27.02 39.96 30.76
CA GLN A 29 -26.07 40.81 30.02
C GLN A 29 -24.61 40.41 30.24
N LYS A 30 -24.30 39.49 31.11
CA LYS A 30 -22.98 38.86 31.05
C LYS A 30 -22.93 38.12 29.73
N PRO A 31 -22.28 38.67 28.68
CA PRO A 31 -22.03 37.84 27.51
C PRO A 31 -21.26 36.64 28.03
N GLY A 32 -21.80 35.46 27.84
CA GLY A 32 -21.07 34.22 28.02
C GLY A 32 -20.02 34.11 26.89
N THR A 33 -19.17 35.13 26.82
CA THR A 33 -17.86 35.01 26.18
C THR A 33 -17.00 34.20 27.13
N ALA A 34 -17.31 32.90 27.22
CA ALA A 34 -16.19 31.99 27.20
C ALA A 34 -15.40 32.44 25.98
N VAL A 35 -14.33 33.18 26.20
CA VAL A 35 -13.28 33.34 25.22
C VAL A 35 -12.84 31.89 24.98
N VAL A 36 -13.47 31.27 24.01
CA VAL A 36 -12.98 30.01 23.46
C VAL A 36 -11.63 30.43 22.93
N VAL A 37 -10.59 30.18 23.72
CA VAL A 37 -9.22 30.36 23.27
C VAL A 37 -9.10 29.42 22.09
N GLY A 38 -9.39 29.95 20.91
CA GLY A 38 -9.30 29.24 19.66
C GLY A 38 -7.82 29.04 19.38
N GLU A 39 -7.45 27.80 19.06
CA GLU A 39 -6.13 27.56 18.49
C GLU A 39 -6.17 27.78 16.98
N GLY A 40 -5.13 28.44 16.46
CA GLY A 40 -4.96 28.62 15.03
C GLY A 40 -4.61 27.29 14.39
N VAL A 41 -5.41 26.88 13.42
CA VAL A 41 -5.21 25.64 12.68
C VAL A 41 -5.06 25.96 11.20
N VAL A 42 -4.09 25.30 10.56
CA VAL A 42 -3.84 25.45 9.13
C VAL A 42 -4.87 24.62 8.36
N VAL A 43 -5.62 25.27 7.50
CA VAL A 43 -6.58 24.66 6.57
C VAL A 43 -6.24 25.02 5.14
N ALA A 44 -6.66 24.22 4.18
CA ALA A 44 -6.52 24.52 2.77
C ALA A 44 -7.42 25.71 2.41
N ALA A 45 -6.90 26.69 1.67
CA ALA A 45 -7.67 27.80 1.13
C ALA A 45 -8.46 27.35 -0.11
N ASP A 46 -7.83 26.55 -0.96
CA ASP A 46 -8.34 25.99 -2.20
C ASP A 46 -8.07 24.47 -2.26
N ASP A 47 -8.62 23.79 -3.26
CA ASP A 47 -8.37 22.35 -3.50
C ASP A 47 -6.92 22.10 -3.89
N ILE A 48 -6.21 21.28 -3.13
CA ILE A 48 -4.81 20.93 -3.38
C ILE A 48 -4.75 19.52 -3.95
N GLN A 49 -4.23 19.40 -5.17
CA GLN A 49 -4.08 18.14 -5.86
C GLN A 49 -2.85 17.35 -5.38
N VAL A 50 -2.90 16.03 -5.52
CA VAL A 50 -1.77 15.12 -5.22
C VAL A 50 -0.53 15.51 -6.02
N GLY A 51 0.65 15.49 -5.39
CA GLY A 51 1.92 15.86 -6.00
C GLY A 51 2.18 17.37 -6.06
N THR A 52 1.20 18.23 -5.74
CA THR A 52 1.36 19.68 -5.78
C THR A 52 2.26 20.15 -4.63
N LYS A 53 3.15 21.10 -4.93
CA LYS A 53 3.89 21.86 -3.92
C LYS A 53 2.97 22.87 -3.28
N ILE A 54 2.80 22.80 -1.97
CA ILE A 54 1.93 23.69 -1.23
C ILE A 54 2.59 25.06 -1.09
N ALA A 55 1.94 26.09 -1.63
CA ALA A 55 2.36 27.48 -1.51
C ALA A 55 1.62 28.17 -0.34
N THR A 56 2.09 29.36 0.04
CA THR A 56 1.47 30.14 1.12
C THR A 56 0.02 30.53 0.80
N GLY A 57 -0.28 30.76 -0.48
CA GLY A 57 -1.63 31.12 -0.95
C GLY A 57 -2.65 29.98 -0.83
N ASP A 58 -2.20 28.73 -0.85
CA ASP A 58 -3.06 27.54 -0.75
C ASP A 58 -3.52 27.29 0.70
N LEU A 59 -3.04 28.08 1.65
CA LEU A 59 -3.23 27.88 3.08
C LEU A 59 -3.84 29.10 3.75
N ARG A 60 -4.69 28.86 4.75
CA ARG A 60 -5.18 29.87 5.67
C ARG A 60 -5.16 29.36 7.10
N LEU A 61 -4.96 30.30 8.04
CA LEU A 61 -5.03 30.00 9.47
C LEU A 61 -6.44 30.33 9.96
N VAL A 62 -7.14 29.37 10.54
CA VAL A 62 -8.49 29.53 11.07
C VAL A 62 -8.51 29.20 12.55
N GLN A 63 -9.23 29.98 13.35
CA GLN A 63 -9.37 29.72 14.78
C GLN A 63 -10.44 28.68 15.03
N PHE A 64 -10.09 27.61 15.71
CA PHE A 64 -11.02 26.57 16.12
C PHE A 64 -11.00 26.37 17.63
N PRO A 65 -12.13 25.97 18.25
CA PRO A 65 -12.17 25.60 19.65
C PRO A 65 -11.20 24.45 19.94
N ALA A 66 -10.36 24.61 20.95
CA ALA A 66 -9.33 23.62 21.30
C ALA A 66 -9.88 22.21 21.63
N THR A 67 -11.15 22.13 21.99
CA THR A 67 -11.83 20.86 22.36
C THR A 67 -12.10 19.91 21.20
N ASN A 68 -12.11 20.40 19.94
CA ASN A 68 -12.55 19.63 18.76
C ASN A 68 -11.46 19.53 17.68
N LEU A 69 -10.19 19.64 18.05
CA LEU A 69 -9.10 19.60 17.09
C LEU A 69 -8.65 18.16 16.82
N PRO A 70 -8.40 17.79 15.55
CA PRO A 70 -7.82 16.50 15.20
C PRO A 70 -6.38 16.42 15.74
N LYS A 71 -5.93 15.23 16.10
CA LYS A 71 -4.55 15.04 16.56
C LYS A 71 -3.55 15.34 15.44
N GLY A 72 -2.51 16.09 15.77
CA GLY A 72 -1.40 16.35 14.85
C GLY A 72 -1.65 17.48 13.84
N TYR A 73 -2.62 18.36 14.07
CA TYR A 73 -2.83 19.55 13.24
C TYR A 73 -1.61 20.48 13.26
N TYR A 74 -1.46 21.27 12.22
CA TYR A 74 -0.43 22.32 12.14
C TYR A 74 -1.00 23.65 12.63
N SER A 75 -0.26 24.32 13.52
CA SER A 75 -0.61 25.63 14.05
C SER A 75 0.06 26.79 13.31
N LYS A 76 1.01 26.50 12.44
CA LYS A 76 1.76 27.51 11.67
C LYS A 76 1.84 27.12 10.20
N VAL A 77 1.53 28.06 9.33
CA VAL A 77 1.62 27.90 7.86
C VAL A 77 3.05 27.52 7.42
N SER A 78 4.07 28.03 8.11
CA SER A 78 5.48 27.74 7.80
C SER A 78 5.88 26.25 7.94
N GLN A 79 5.11 25.45 8.69
CA GLN A 79 5.35 24.02 8.87
C GLN A 79 4.86 23.19 7.66
N VAL A 80 4.04 23.78 6.81
CA VAL A 80 3.35 23.13 5.70
C VAL A 80 3.86 23.61 4.34
N VAL A 81 4.17 24.92 4.24
CA VAL A 81 4.65 25.54 3.00
C VAL A 81 5.89 24.84 2.47
N GLY A 82 5.90 24.56 1.18
CA GLY A 82 7.01 23.91 0.47
C GLY A 82 6.96 22.38 0.46
N ARG A 83 6.07 21.76 1.26
CA ARG A 83 5.86 20.31 1.26
C ARG A 83 4.97 19.90 0.09
N GLY A 84 5.06 18.66 -0.33
CA GLY A 84 4.18 18.07 -1.33
C GLY A 84 2.93 17.45 -0.70
N ALA A 85 1.78 17.60 -1.34
CA ALA A 85 0.58 16.86 -0.99
C ALA A 85 0.67 15.42 -1.51
N ILE A 86 0.49 14.42 -0.65
CA ILE A 86 0.47 12.99 -1.04
C ILE A 86 -0.95 12.43 -1.16
N LEU A 87 -1.92 13.15 -0.61
CA LEU A 87 -3.36 12.89 -0.78
C LEU A 87 -4.05 14.21 -1.16
N PRO A 88 -5.21 14.16 -1.84
CA PRO A 88 -5.96 15.36 -2.17
C PRO A 88 -6.46 16.02 -0.88
N ILE A 89 -6.44 17.35 -0.84
CA ILE A 89 -6.93 18.16 0.29
C ILE A 89 -7.96 19.13 -0.27
N SER A 90 -9.19 19.04 0.21
CA SER A 90 -10.27 19.91 -0.24
C SER A 90 -10.21 21.29 0.44
N ALA A 91 -10.75 22.31 -0.24
CA ALA A 91 -10.86 23.63 0.33
C ALA A 91 -11.57 23.62 1.68
N GLY A 92 -10.98 24.28 2.68
CA GLY A 92 -11.49 24.30 4.06
C GLY A 92 -11.12 23.09 4.92
N GLU A 93 -10.48 22.08 4.37
CA GLU A 93 -10.06 20.90 5.10
C GLU A 93 -8.80 21.16 5.93
N PHE A 94 -8.67 20.47 7.08
CA PHE A 94 -7.47 20.51 7.91
C PHE A 94 -6.29 19.89 7.18
N VAL A 95 -5.18 20.60 7.14
CA VAL A 95 -3.93 20.04 6.63
C VAL A 95 -3.29 19.19 7.71
N LEU A 96 -3.28 17.87 7.49
CA LEU A 96 -2.77 16.88 8.45
C LEU A 96 -1.47 16.23 7.97
N PRO A 97 -0.62 15.72 8.88
CA PRO A 97 0.65 15.08 8.53
C PRO A 97 0.52 13.90 7.56
N ASN A 98 -0.56 13.11 7.67
CA ASN A 98 -0.82 11.97 6.80
C ASN A 98 -1.19 12.34 5.35
N LYS A 99 -1.46 13.61 5.09
CA LYS A 99 -1.72 14.14 3.74
C LYS A 99 -0.52 14.80 3.10
N LEU A 100 0.58 14.94 3.84
CA LEU A 100 1.78 15.63 3.41
C LEU A 100 2.96 14.67 3.26
N ALA A 101 3.78 14.91 2.25
CA ALA A 101 5.08 14.27 2.12
C ALA A 101 5.95 14.55 3.36
N GLY A 102 6.89 13.67 3.63
CA GLY A 102 7.87 13.88 4.70
C GLY A 102 8.60 15.22 4.56
N GLU A 103 9.14 15.73 5.65
CA GLU A 103 10.03 16.90 5.58
C GLU A 103 11.21 16.56 4.68
N ASN A 104 11.56 17.46 3.76
CA ASN A 104 12.62 17.30 2.77
C ASN A 104 12.37 16.24 1.67
N SER A 105 11.19 15.62 1.58
CA SER A 105 10.85 14.71 0.48
C SER A 105 10.60 15.42 -0.85
N GLY A 106 10.60 16.75 -0.85
CA GLY A 106 10.30 17.55 -2.02
C GLY A 106 8.81 17.55 -2.39
N TYR A 107 8.55 17.71 -3.68
CA TYR A 107 7.20 17.72 -4.26
C TYR A 107 7.21 17.00 -5.61
N GLY A 108 6.03 16.78 -6.19
CA GLY A 108 5.89 16.01 -7.41
C GLY A 108 6.04 14.50 -7.18
N LEU A 109 6.37 13.77 -8.23
CA LEU A 109 6.45 12.31 -8.18
C LEU A 109 7.38 11.77 -7.06
N PRO A 110 8.57 12.35 -6.79
CA PRO A 110 9.44 11.85 -5.71
C PRO A 110 8.78 11.88 -4.33
N SER A 111 7.91 12.86 -4.08
CA SER A 111 7.22 12.98 -2.78
C SER A 111 6.17 11.89 -2.54
N LEU A 112 5.73 11.22 -3.59
CA LEU A 112 4.77 10.12 -3.54
C LEU A 112 5.42 8.76 -3.31
N ILE A 113 6.76 8.69 -3.32
CA ILE A 113 7.51 7.45 -3.15
C ILE A 113 7.87 7.27 -1.67
N PRO A 114 7.28 6.30 -0.95
CA PRO A 114 7.65 6.01 0.42
C PRO A 114 9.11 5.54 0.55
N PRO A 115 9.74 5.72 1.70
CA PRO A 115 11.06 5.15 1.97
C PRO A 115 11.08 3.64 1.71
N GLY A 116 12.12 3.18 1.01
CA GLY A 116 12.27 1.76 0.63
C GLY A 116 11.58 1.36 -0.67
N MET A 117 10.66 2.17 -1.21
CA MET A 117 9.97 1.89 -2.48
C MET A 117 10.64 2.59 -3.67
N ARG A 118 10.22 2.24 -4.87
CA ARG A 118 10.70 2.77 -6.15
C ARG A 118 9.53 3.06 -7.08
N ALA A 119 9.67 4.10 -7.89
CA ALA A 119 8.76 4.38 -9.01
C ALA A 119 9.38 3.81 -10.30
N VAL A 120 8.69 2.88 -10.93
CA VAL A 120 9.12 2.29 -12.21
C VAL A 120 8.05 2.56 -13.26
N SER A 121 8.46 3.18 -14.35
CA SER A 121 7.56 3.48 -15.48
C SER A 121 7.61 2.36 -16.51
N VAL A 122 6.46 1.82 -16.85
CA VAL A 122 6.30 0.81 -17.89
C VAL A 122 5.48 1.37 -19.05
N ARG A 123 5.87 0.98 -20.26
CA ARG A 123 5.07 1.22 -21.43
C ARG A 123 3.99 0.16 -21.53
N VAL A 124 2.78 0.57 -21.75
CA VAL A 124 1.65 -0.32 -21.96
C VAL A 124 0.97 0.01 -23.29
N ASN A 125 0.35 -0.97 -23.90
CA ASN A 125 -0.40 -0.73 -25.14
C ASN A 125 -1.68 0.03 -24.81
N ASP A 126 -2.09 0.99 -25.65
CA ASP A 126 -3.26 1.87 -25.42
C ASP A 126 -4.56 1.09 -25.17
N ILE A 127 -4.71 -0.08 -25.80
CA ILE A 127 -5.86 -0.97 -25.62
C ILE A 127 -5.89 -1.59 -24.21
N VAL A 128 -4.73 -1.69 -23.56
CA VAL A 128 -4.53 -2.43 -22.30
C VAL A 128 -4.57 -1.54 -21.07
N ALA A 129 -4.48 -0.22 -21.26
CA ALA A 129 -4.68 0.73 -20.15
C ALA A 129 -6.15 0.79 -19.68
N VAL A 130 -6.89 -0.34 -19.83
CA VAL A 130 -8.30 -0.48 -19.42
C VAL A 130 -9.10 0.77 -19.79
N ALA A 131 -9.02 1.18 -21.08
CA ALA A 131 -9.78 2.30 -21.64
C ALA A 131 -9.71 3.62 -20.83
N GLY A 132 -8.57 3.91 -20.18
CA GLY A 132 -8.39 5.13 -19.39
C GLY A 132 -8.82 5.04 -17.91
N PHE A 133 -9.25 3.88 -17.44
CA PHE A 133 -9.62 3.68 -16.03
C PHE A 133 -8.42 3.45 -15.11
N VAL A 134 -7.23 3.18 -15.64
CA VAL A 134 -6.00 3.14 -14.84
C VAL A 134 -5.57 4.57 -14.54
N ILE A 135 -5.95 5.04 -13.38
CA ILE A 135 -5.64 6.40 -12.89
C ILE A 135 -4.74 6.32 -11.64
N PRO A 136 -4.02 7.38 -11.29
CA PRO A 136 -3.27 7.42 -10.03
C PRO A 136 -4.16 7.08 -8.82
N GLY A 137 -3.65 6.23 -7.93
CA GLY A 137 -4.38 5.72 -6.76
C GLY A 137 -5.10 4.39 -6.99
N THR A 138 -5.15 3.86 -8.21
CA THR A 138 -5.67 2.51 -8.49
C THR A 138 -4.61 1.44 -8.28
N HIS A 139 -5.05 0.19 -8.16
CA HIS A 139 -4.16 -0.98 -8.07
C HIS A 139 -4.34 -1.86 -9.29
N VAL A 140 -3.23 -2.41 -9.76
CA VAL A 140 -3.18 -3.26 -10.95
C VAL A 140 -2.36 -4.51 -10.70
N ASP A 141 -2.68 -5.56 -11.45
CA ASP A 141 -1.82 -6.73 -11.61
C ASP A 141 -1.05 -6.59 -12.93
N VAL A 142 0.22 -6.97 -12.90
CA VAL A 142 1.12 -6.89 -14.06
C VAL A 142 1.24 -8.26 -14.69
N LEU A 143 0.76 -8.38 -15.91
CA LEU A 143 0.81 -9.58 -16.73
C LEU A 143 1.92 -9.44 -17.77
N LEU A 144 2.72 -10.46 -17.93
CA LEU A 144 3.72 -10.59 -19.00
C LEU A 144 3.29 -11.65 -20.00
N THR A 145 3.20 -11.27 -21.24
CA THR A 145 3.08 -12.22 -22.37
C THR A 145 4.38 -12.26 -23.15
N GLY A 146 5.04 -13.40 -23.17
CA GLY A 146 6.33 -13.57 -23.83
C GLY A 146 6.67 -15.04 -24.05
N ASN A 147 7.86 -15.28 -24.57
CA ASN A 147 8.35 -16.63 -24.82
C ASN A 147 9.37 -17.00 -23.73
N PRO A 148 9.09 -17.99 -22.85
CA PRO A 148 10.02 -18.41 -21.82
C PRO A 148 11.21 -19.17 -22.43
N GLY A 149 12.41 -18.62 -22.27
CA GLY A 149 13.67 -19.28 -22.71
C GLY A 149 13.77 -19.49 -24.23
N THR A 150 14.08 -20.69 -24.64
CA THR A 150 14.26 -21.08 -26.07
C THR A 150 12.98 -21.64 -26.71
N SER A 151 11.87 -21.70 -25.98
CA SER A 151 10.63 -22.19 -26.52
C SER A 151 9.97 -21.13 -27.43
N SER A 152 9.38 -21.56 -28.53
CA SER A 152 8.61 -20.69 -29.43
C SER A 152 7.17 -20.50 -28.95
N GLU A 153 6.77 -21.12 -27.83
CA GLU A 153 5.42 -21.01 -27.30
C GLU A 153 5.25 -19.73 -26.47
N GLN A 154 4.24 -18.97 -26.82
CA GLN A 154 3.83 -17.82 -26.01
C GLN A 154 3.19 -18.27 -24.69
N GLN A 155 3.58 -17.62 -23.61
CA GLN A 155 3.05 -17.85 -22.29
C GLN A 155 2.69 -16.52 -21.64
N THR A 156 1.57 -16.50 -20.93
CA THR A 156 1.19 -15.36 -20.09
C THR A 156 1.33 -15.77 -18.62
N THR A 157 1.99 -14.90 -17.86
CA THR A 157 2.16 -15.09 -16.41
C THR A 157 1.95 -13.78 -15.68
N THR A 158 1.44 -13.85 -14.45
CA THR A 158 1.39 -12.70 -13.54
C THR A 158 2.78 -12.50 -12.94
N VAL A 159 3.37 -11.32 -13.18
CA VAL A 159 4.69 -10.96 -12.67
C VAL A 159 4.60 -10.29 -11.31
N LEU A 160 3.65 -9.37 -11.17
CA LEU A 160 3.37 -8.64 -9.93
C LEU A 160 1.87 -8.53 -9.73
N GLU A 161 1.44 -8.58 -8.48
CA GLU A 161 0.06 -8.43 -8.07
C GLU A 161 -0.12 -7.23 -7.14
N ASN A 162 -1.28 -6.60 -7.20
CA ASN A 162 -1.70 -5.54 -6.29
C ASN A 162 -0.71 -4.36 -6.23
N VAL A 163 -0.25 -3.89 -7.38
CA VAL A 163 0.72 -2.80 -7.48
C VAL A 163 0.01 -1.46 -7.61
N ALA A 164 0.39 -0.49 -6.79
CA ALA A 164 -0.21 0.85 -6.83
C ALA A 164 0.29 1.67 -8.03
N VAL A 165 -0.64 2.32 -8.71
CA VAL A 165 -0.37 3.29 -9.77
C VAL A 165 -0.19 4.67 -9.14
N ILE A 166 0.97 5.30 -9.34
CA ILE A 166 1.27 6.64 -8.78
C ILE A 166 1.22 7.75 -9.81
N ALA A 167 1.40 7.44 -11.09
CA ALA A 167 1.27 8.40 -12.17
C ALA A 167 0.90 7.69 -13.48
N THR A 168 0.19 8.42 -14.35
CA THR A 168 -0.12 8.04 -15.72
C THR A 168 0.29 9.16 -16.66
N GLY A 169 0.77 8.81 -17.82
CA GLY A 169 1.21 9.79 -18.82
C GLY A 169 1.22 9.21 -20.22
N GLN A 170 1.57 10.05 -21.18
CA GLN A 170 1.76 9.66 -22.57
C GLN A 170 3.15 10.11 -23.01
N LYS A 171 3.83 9.25 -23.75
CA LYS A 171 5.11 9.58 -24.39
C LYS A 171 4.89 9.59 -25.90
N LEU A 172 5.26 10.70 -26.54
CA LEU A 172 5.28 10.75 -27.99
C LEU A 172 6.53 10.03 -28.50
N GLU A 173 6.32 8.99 -29.27
CA GLU A 173 7.40 8.27 -29.96
C GLU A 173 7.15 8.33 -31.46
N ARG A 174 8.19 8.10 -32.27
CA ARG A 174 8.05 7.96 -33.70
C ARG A 174 8.01 6.49 -34.07
N ASN A 175 7.02 6.11 -34.86
CA ASN A 175 6.98 4.75 -35.39
C ASN A 175 8.08 4.55 -36.45
N SER A 176 8.24 3.36 -36.99
CA SER A 176 9.23 3.03 -38.02
C SER A 176 9.05 3.82 -39.33
N ALA A 177 7.86 4.40 -39.53
CA ALA A 177 7.57 5.29 -40.68
C ALA A 177 7.87 6.78 -40.37
N GLY A 178 8.33 7.11 -39.14
CA GLY A 178 8.63 8.48 -38.71
C GLY A 178 7.44 9.28 -38.23
N GLU A 179 6.25 8.68 -38.16
CA GLU A 179 5.03 9.33 -37.68
C GLU A 179 4.95 9.36 -36.16
N PRO A 180 4.45 10.44 -35.54
CA PRO A 180 4.30 10.52 -34.10
C PRO A 180 3.21 9.55 -33.64
N GLN A 181 3.58 8.66 -32.75
CA GLN A 181 2.66 7.75 -32.07
C GLN A 181 2.71 8.00 -30.55
N SER A 182 1.54 8.11 -29.94
CA SER A 182 1.43 8.23 -28.49
C SER A 182 1.51 6.84 -27.87
N ALA A 183 2.36 6.68 -26.87
CA ALA A 183 2.43 5.46 -26.06
C ALA A 183 2.04 5.78 -24.62
N ALA A 184 1.09 5.03 -24.07
CA ALA A 184 0.70 5.16 -22.68
C ALA A 184 1.84 4.67 -21.77
N VAL A 185 2.19 5.49 -20.78
CA VAL A 185 3.21 5.19 -19.79
C VAL A 185 2.56 5.23 -18.41
N ILE A 186 2.65 4.13 -17.69
CA ILE A 186 2.12 4.00 -16.34
C ILE A 186 3.29 3.88 -15.38
N THR A 187 3.27 4.67 -14.30
CA THR A 187 4.30 4.62 -13.26
C THR A 187 3.76 3.86 -12.06
N LEU A 188 4.43 2.79 -11.71
CA LEU A 188 4.08 1.85 -10.66
C LEU A 188 4.98 2.05 -9.44
N LEU A 189 4.40 1.90 -8.25
CA LEU A 189 5.12 1.92 -6.99
C LEU A 189 5.48 0.49 -6.60
N VAL A 190 6.76 0.17 -6.59
CA VAL A 190 7.25 -1.20 -6.41
C VAL A 190 8.38 -1.28 -5.38
N SER A 191 8.59 -2.47 -4.82
CA SER A 191 9.82 -2.75 -4.06
C SER A 191 11.04 -2.78 -4.99
N PRO A 192 12.27 -2.67 -4.47
CA PRO A 192 13.48 -2.80 -5.29
C PRO A 192 13.54 -4.13 -6.05
N ASP A 193 13.15 -5.24 -5.41
CA ASP A 193 13.15 -6.57 -6.02
C ASP A 193 12.09 -6.69 -7.13
N ASP A 194 10.90 -6.16 -6.88
CA ASP A 194 9.83 -6.15 -7.89
C ASP A 194 10.15 -5.22 -9.06
N GLY A 195 10.89 -4.13 -8.79
CA GLY A 195 11.41 -3.25 -9.84
C GLY A 195 12.37 -3.99 -10.79
N GLN A 196 13.22 -4.88 -10.28
CA GLN A 196 14.09 -5.73 -11.10
C GLN A 196 13.28 -6.73 -11.94
N LYS A 197 12.29 -7.41 -11.32
CA LYS A 197 11.38 -8.32 -12.04
C LYS A 197 10.64 -7.59 -13.16
N LEU A 198 10.11 -6.40 -12.87
CA LEU A 198 9.37 -5.59 -13.82
C LEU A 198 10.23 -5.12 -14.99
N THR A 199 11.48 -4.72 -14.71
CA THR A 199 12.45 -4.32 -15.73
C THR A 199 12.82 -5.51 -16.62
N LEU A 200 13.05 -6.68 -16.04
CA LEU A 200 13.31 -7.89 -16.80
C LEU A 200 12.10 -8.27 -17.65
N ALA A 201 10.90 -8.25 -17.07
CA ALA A 201 9.66 -8.56 -17.78
C ALA A 201 9.45 -7.64 -19.00
N SER A 202 9.74 -6.33 -18.85
CA SER A 202 9.61 -5.36 -19.95
C SER A 202 10.55 -5.63 -21.13
N SER A 203 11.65 -6.36 -20.90
CA SER A 203 12.60 -6.77 -21.95
C SER A 203 12.27 -8.12 -22.58
N GLN A 204 11.45 -8.95 -21.91
CA GLN A 204 11.16 -10.32 -22.33
C GLN A 204 9.87 -10.44 -23.15
N GLY A 205 9.00 -9.45 -23.11
CA GLY A 205 7.74 -9.51 -23.83
C GLY A 205 6.85 -8.28 -23.65
N HIS A 206 5.57 -8.48 -23.85
CA HIS A 206 4.58 -7.42 -23.74
C HIS A 206 3.95 -7.40 -22.35
N ILE A 207 4.00 -6.23 -21.72
CA ILE A 207 3.35 -6.01 -20.42
C ILE A 207 1.91 -5.56 -20.65
N GLN A 208 1.01 -6.18 -19.90
CA GLN A 208 -0.40 -5.81 -19.78
C GLN A 208 -0.74 -5.55 -18.32
N LEU A 209 -1.66 -4.61 -18.09
CA LEU A 209 -2.15 -4.29 -16.75
C LEU A 209 -3.61 -4.72 -16.61
N ALA A 210 -3.91 -5.48 -15.58
CA ALA A 210 -5.27 -5.80 -15.20
C ALA A 210 -5.66 -4.92 -14.00
N LEU A 211 -6.76 -4.16 -14.13
CA LEU A 211 -7.25 -3.33 -13.04
C LEU A 211 -7.83 -4.22 -11.93
N ARG A 212 -7.34 -4.00 -10.71
CA ARG A 212 -7.75 -4.79 -9.55
C ARG A 212 -8.85 -4.09 -8.76
N ASN A 213 -9.76 -4.87 -8.18
CA ASN A 213 -10.74 -4.35 -7.24
C ASN A 213 -10.01 -3.86 -5.97
N PRO A 214 -10.24 -2.63 -5.50
CA PRO A 214 -9.59 -2.08 -4.30
C PRO A 214 -9.82 -2.91 -3.02
N LEU A 215 -10.90 -3.68 -2.96
CA LEU A 215 -11.23 -4.53 -1.81
C LEU A 215 -10.56 -5.90 -1.88
N ASP A 216 -9.99 -6.25 -3.02
CA ASP A 216 -9.30 -7.53 -3.20
C ASP A 216 -7.82 -7.38 -2.87
N THR A 217 -7.45 -7.77 -1.66
CA THR A 217 -6.07 -7.73 -1.16
C THR A 217 -5.39 -9.10 -1.16
N LYS A 218 -6.09 -10.17 -1.58
CA LYS A 218 -5.55 -11.52 -1.58
C LYS A 218 -4.55 -11.69 -2.71
N GLN A 219 -3.40 -12.25 -2.43
CA GLN A 219 -2.48 -12.73 -3.45
C GLN A 219 -2.91 -14.13 -3.89
N GLU A 220 -3.11 -14.32 -5.18
CA GLU A 220 -3.48 -15.60 -5.77
C GLU A 220 -2.32 -16.09 -6.63
N ASN A 221 -1.80 -17.28 -6.30
CA ASN A 221 -0.77 -17.88 -7.12
C ASN A 221 -1.40 -18.48 -8.39
N VAL A 222 -1.62 -17.63 -9.39
CA VAL A 222 -2.20 -18.03 -10.67
C VAL A 222 -1.15 -18.72 -11.52
N ALA A 223 -1.42 -19.96 -11.93
CA ALA A 223 -0.53 -20.67 -12.84
C ALA A 223 -0.44 -19.96 -14.19
N SER A 224 0.74 -19.97 -14.79
CA SER A 224 0.95 -19.44 -16.13
C SER A 224 0.16 -20.21 -17.18
N VAL A 225 -0.33 -19.51 -18.19
CA VAL A 225 -1.15 -20.06 -19.27
C VAL A 225 -0.37 -20.02 -20.58
N ASN A 226 -0.23 -21.18 -21.24
CA ASN A 226 0.39 -21.32 -22.56
C ASN A 226 -0.63 -21.11 -23.68
N ALA A 227 -0.17 -20.69 -24.86
CA ALA A 227 -1.02 -20.49 -26.02
C ALA A 227 -1.84 -21.76 -26.36
N ASN A 228 -1.26 -22.94 -26.22
CA ASN A 228 -1.94 -24.22 -26.50
C ASN A 228 -3.12 -24.49 -25.55
N ALA A 229 -3.07 -23.99 -24.31
CA ALA A 229 -4.15 -24.16 -23.33
C ALA A 229 -5.40 -23.31 -23.65
N LEU A 230 -5.29 -22.34 -24.55
CA LEU A 230 -6.41 -21.47 -24.97
C LEU A 230 -7.36 -22.20 -25.94
N TYR A 231 -6.89 -23.26 -26.59
CA TYR A 231 -7.67 -24.00 -27.56
C TYR A 231 -8.19 -25.30 -26.95
N LYS A 232 -9.49 -25.53 -27.01
CA LYS A 232 -10.17 -26.67 -26.37
C LYS A 232 -9.65 -28.06 -26.82
N ASN A 233 -8.89 -28.14 -27.93
CA ASN A 233 -8.31 -29.35 -28.46
C ASN A 233 -6.78 -29.42 -28.31
N ALA A 234 -6.16 -28.47 -27.61
CA ALA A 234 -4.74 -28.58 -27.31
C ALA A 234 -4.53 -29.78 -26.37
N PRO A 235 -3.57 -30.69 -26.68
CA PRO A 235 -3.22 -31.73 -25.75
C PRO A 235 -2.81 -31.06 -24.44
N VAL A 236 -3.51 -31.38 -23.36
CA VAL A 236 -3.12 -30.95 -22.03
C VAL A 236 -1.68 -31.39 -21.87
N ALA A 237 -0.73 -30.45 -21.80
CA ALA A 237 0.65 -30.77 -21.49
C ALA A 237 0.58 -31.56 -20.17
N ALA A 238 0.96 -32.85 -20.25
CA ALA A 238 0.96 -33.69 -19.07
C ALA A 238 1.74 -32.93 -17.99
N ALA A 239 1.11 -32.74 -16.85
CA ALA A 239 1.79 -32.16 -15.70
C ALA A 239 3.18 -32.75 -15.62
N PRO A 240 4.25 -31.98 -15.40
CA PRO A 240 5.60 -32.51 -15.37
C PRO A 240 5.54 -33.69 -14.43
N VAL A 241 5.78 -34.89 -15.02
CA VAL A 241 5.88 -36.10 -14.22
C VAL A 241 7.05 -35.80 -13.32
N VAL A 242 6.74 -35.46 -12.08
CA VAL A 242 7.76 -35.42 -11.05
C VAL A 242 8.32 -36.83 -11.05
N HIS A 243 9.41 -37.00 -11.79
CA HIS A 243 10.24 -38.19 -11.63
C HIS A 243 10.72 -38.11 -10.18
N THR A 244 9.90 -38.62 -9.29
CA THR A 244 10.38 -39.04 -7.99
C THR A 244 11.51 -40.01 -8.35
N LYS A 245 12.76 -39.53 -8.25
CA LYS A 245 13.92 -40.42 -8.23
C LYS A 245 13.48 -41.59 -7.40
N PRO A 246 13.53 -42.84 -7.95
CA PRO A 246 13.19 -43.99 -7.15
C PRO A 246 14.01 -43.81 -5.87
N ARG A 247 13.32 -43.66 -4.77
CA ARG A 247 13.94 -43.71 -3.46
C ARG A 247 14.61 -45.07 -3.46
N HIS A 248 15.93 -45.05 -3.63
CA HIS A 248 16.69 -46.25 -3.37
C HIS A 248 16.25 -46.69 -1.98
N THR A 249 15.33 -47.63 -1.92
CA THR A 249 15.16 -48.45 -0.75
C THR A 249 16.54 -49.00 -0.53
N SER A 250 17.32 -48.43 0.36
CA SER A 250 18.48 -49.06 0.91
C SER A 250 17.96 -50.40 1.39
N THR A 251 18.23 -51.42 0.58
CA THR A 251 18.10 -52.81 1.02
C THR A 251 18.88 -52.82 2.31
N VAL A 252 18.17 -53.00 3.43
CA VAL A 252 18.79 -53.22 4.72
C VAL A 252 19.59 -54.49 4.49
N VAL A 253 20.88 -54.33 4.20
CA VAL A 253 21.82 -55.44 4.18
C VAL A 253 21.74 -56.00 5.58
N ALA A 254 21.17 -57.21 5.69
CA ALA A 254 21.17 -57.93 6.95
C ALA A 254 22.63 -57.98 7.44
N PRO A 255 22.88 -57.71 8.73
CA PRO A 255 24.22 -57.76 9.27
C PRO A 255 24.82 -59.15 8.90
N PRO A 256 26.09 -59.19 8.44
CA PRO A 256 26.73 -60.44 8.09
C PRO A 256 26.62 -61.41 9.27
N ALA A 257 26.18 -62.61 9.00
CA ALA A 257 26.16 -63.70 10.00
C ALA A 257 27.55 -63.79 10.69
N PRO A 258 27.58 -63.93 12.01
CA PRO A 258 28.86 -63.99 12.73
C PRO A 258 29.72 -65.09 12.09
N SER A 259 30.91 -64.74 11.63
CA SER A 259 31.86 -65.63 11.08
C SER A 259 32.29 -66.59 12.19
N VAL A 260 31.93 -67.86 12.00
CA VAL A 260 32.44 -68.96 12.87
C VAL A 260 33.94 -69.01 12.59
N TYR A 261 34.73 -68.60 13.56
CA TYR A 261 36.16 -68.75 13.46
C TYR A 261 36.58 -70.16 13.97
N SER A 262 37.38 -70.85 13.19
CA SER A 262 38.00 -72.12 13.58
C SER A 262 39.40 -71.80 14.13
N VAL A 263 39.74 -72.40 15.24
CA VAL A 263 41.08 -72.29 15.83
C VAL A 263 41.86 -73.54 15.57
N GLU A 264 42.99 -73.37 14.89
CA GLU A 264 43.90 -74.44 14.63
C GLU A 264 44.79 -74.71 15.87
N VAL A 265 44.61 -75.85 16.51
CA VAL A 265 45.41 -76.19 17.70
C VAL A 265 46.48 -77.19 17.27
N ILE A 266 47.74 -76.78 17.34
CA ILE A 266 48.90 -77.64 17.04
C ILE A 266 49.45 -78.14 18.36
N ARG A 267 49.43 -79.50 18.53
CA ARG A 267 50.09 -80.19 19.63
C ARG A 267 51.12 -81.19 19.06
N GLY A 268 52.39 -80.84 19.16
CA GLY A 268 53.44 -81.62 18.57
C GLY A 268 53.37 -81.67 17.05
N THR A 269 53.37 -82.82 16.43
CA THR A 269 53.28 -83.02 14.99
C THR A 269 51.85 -83.22 14.45
N GLU A 270 50.79 -83.14 15.33
CA GLU A 270 49.40 -83.35 14.92
C GLU A 270 48.66 -81.98 14.87
N LYS A 271 47.99 -81.74 13.76
CA LYS A 271 47.07 -80.59 13.55
C LYS A 271 45.62 -81.04 13.70
N LYS A 272 44.87 -80.41 14.61
CA LYS A 272 43.43 -80.66 14.76
C LYS A 272 42.67 -79.36 14.73
N GLU A 273 41.70 -79.25 13.84
CA GLU A 273 40.80 -78.11 13.74
C GLU A 273 39.63 -78.27 14.72
N VAL A 274 39.43 -77.35 15.60
CA VAL A 274 38.35 -77.36 16.61
C VAL A 274 37.51 -76.14 16.46
N THR A 275 36.24 -76.32 16.15
CA THR A 275 35.25 -75.24 16.22
C THR A 275 34.72 -75.16 17.67
N PRO A 276 34.86 -74.04 18.35
CA PRO A 276 34.27 -73.90 19.69
C PRO A 276 32.76 -73.92 19.55
N ASN A 277 32.11 -74.87 20.21
CA ASN A 277 30.66 -74.81 20.43
C ASN A 277 30.38 -73.80 21.51
N ASN A 278 29.45 -72.83 21.18
CA ASN A 278 28.91 -71.96 22.15
C ASN A 278 27.69 -72.54 22.80
#